data_ef64718e7e927b925c0bdac15b6a28e4
#
_entry.id   ef64718e7e927b925c0bdac15b6a28e4
#
_cell.length_a   1.000
_cell.length_b   1.000
_cell.length_c   1.000
_cell.angle_alpha   90.00
_cell.angle_beta   90.00
_cell.angle_gamma   90.00
#
_symmetry.space_group_name_H-M   'P 1'
#
loop_
_entity.id
_entity.type
_entity.pdbx_description
1 polymer ?
#
loop_
_entity_poly.entity_id
_entity_poly.type
_entity_poly.pdbx_seq_one_letter_code
_entity_poly.pdbx_strand_id
1 'polypeptide(L)'
;MITVAVIGAGNVAQHLILAFQKAKDIQLVQVLARKPKQLTHLLGSHGIVTEYSQLKEVDLYIIAVSDNAIATVSSQIPFKNKLVVHTSGSMELNVLDSKNRKGVFYPLQTFSKAKPLDFSQIPIALEAENESDYTVLETVANAISTQVHHINSEQRKALHIAAVFVCNF
;
A
#
# COMPACT_ATOMS: atom_id res chain seq x y z
N MET A 1 14.59 -10.77 -3.82
CA MET A 1 14.22 -9.47 -3.18
C MET A 1 13.16 -8.80 -4.04
N ILE A 2 12.01 -8.46 -3.47
CA ILE A 2 10.91 -7.81 -4.18
C ILE A 2 11.09 -6.29 -4.08
N THR A 3 10.99 -5.60 -5.21
CA THR A 3 11.10 -4.15 -5.27
C THR A 3 9.72 -3.49 -5.17
N VAL A 4 9.60 -2.46 -4.32
CA VAL A 4 8.34 -1.80 -4.01
C VAL A 4 8.46 -0.29 -4.17
N ALA A 5 7.44 0.34 -4.71
CA ALA A 5 7.24 1.78 -4.66
C ALA A 5 5.93 2.10 -3.93
N VAL A 6 5.97 3.10 -3.05
CA VAL A 6 4.77 3.60 -2.35
C VAL A 6 4.36 4.94 -2.95
N ILE A 7 3.07 5.11 -3.20
CA ILE A 7 2.50 6.36 -3.71
C ILE A 7 1.57 6.93 -2.64
N GLY A 8 1.97 8.03 -2.06
CA GLY A 8 1.26 8.69 -0.96
C GLY A 8 2.18 9.17 0.16
N ALA A 9 1.70 10.06 1.01
CA ALA A 9 2.45 10.64 2.11
C ALA A 9 1.64 10.72 3.42
N GLY A 10 0.47 10.12 3.46
CA GLY A 10 -0.40 10.11 4.64
C GLY A 10 0.04 9.09 5.70
N ASN A 11 -0.82 8.87 6.68
CA ASN A 11 -0.50 8.00 7.82
C ASN A 11 -0.18 6.56 7.40
N VAL A 12 -1.01 5.97 6.55
CA VAL A 12 -0.79 4.59 6.07
C VAL A 12 0.53 4.49 5.31
N ALA A 13 0.78 5.43 4.38
CA ALA A 13 2.02 5.46 3.60
C ALA A 13 3.25 5.54 4.52
N GLN A 14 3.24 6.40 5.53
CA GLN A 14 4.38 6.57 6.42
C GLN A 14 4.68 5.32 7.25
N HIS A 15 3.64 4.64 7.75
CA HIS A 15 3.82 3.38 8.49
C HIS A 15 4.31 2.24 7.59
N LEU A 16 3.82 2.15 6.35
CA LEU A 16 4.32 1.19 5.37
C LEU A 16 5.80 1.44 5.02
N ILE A 17 6.18 2.69 4.80
CA ILE A 17 7.58 3.08 4.54
C ILE A 17 8.48 2.59 5.67
N LEU A 18 8.12 2.87 6.92
CA LEU A 18 8.89 2.44 8.09
C LEU A 18 8.98 0.90 8.19
N ALA A 19 7.89 0.20 7.90
CA ALA A 19 7.86 -1.26 7.92
C ALA A 19 8.78 -1.85 6.84
N PHE A 20 8.70 -1.34 5.60
CA PHE A 20 9.54 -1.82 4.50
C PHE A 20 11.02 -1.51 4.69
N GLN A 21 11.37 -0.41 5.32
CA GLN A 21 12.78 -0.11 5.64
C GLN A 21 13.43 -1.13 6.58
N LYS A 22 12.62 -1.80 7.39
CA LYS A 22 13.09 -2.84 8.33
C LYS A 22 12.99 -4.25 7.76
N ALA A 23 12.27 -4.45 6.67
CA ALA A 23 12.06 -5.76 6.07
C ALA A 23 13.32 -6.24 5.32
N LYS A 24 13.69 -7.51 5.50
CA LYS A 24 14.95 -8.03 4.93
C LYS A 24 14.88 -8.32 3.43
N ASP A 25 13.76 -8.80 2.94
CA ASP A 25 13.62 -9.29 1.57
C ASP A 25 12.81 -8.36 0.67
N ILE A 26 12.52 -7.15 1.15
CA ILE A 26 11.79 -6.10 0.44
C ILE A 26 12.69 -4.90 0.27
N GLN A 27 12.75 -4.39 -0.95
CA GLN A 27 13.46 -3.16 -1.26
C GLN A 27 12.47 -2.04 -1.58
N LEU A 28 12.34 -1.08 -0.67
CA LEU A 28 11.63 0.16 -0.96
C LEU A 28 12.52 1.03 -1.88
N VAL A 29 12.15 1.11 -3.16
CA VAL A 29 12.94 1.80 -4.18
C VAL A 29 12.64 3.29 -4.18
N GLN A 30 11.36 3.66 -4.16
CA GLN A 30 10.92 5.05 -4.22
C GLN A 30 9.60 5.26 -3.49
N VAL A 31 9.39 6.52 -3.10
CA VAL A 31 8.09 7.01 -2.67
C VAL A 31 7.71 8.21 -3.54
N LEU A 32 6.52 8.18 -4.14
CA LEU A 32 5.98 9.33 -4.85
C LEU A 32 5.05 10.11 -3.92
N ALA A 33 5.35 11.39 -3.72
CA ALA A 33 4.58 12.27 -2.85
C ALA A 33 4.50 13.68 -3.43
N ARG A 34 3.29 14.24 -3.52
CA ARG A 34 3.11 15.63 -3.98
C ARG A 34 3.73 16.65 -3.02
N LYS A 35 3.79 16.32 -1.74
CA LYS A 35 4.37 17.15 -0.68
C LYS A 35 5.52 16.42 0.00
N PRO A 36 6.71 16.39 -0.60
CA PRO A 36 7.83 15.57 -0.13
C PRO A 36 8.29 15.94 1.29
N LYS A 37 8.08 17.18 1.72
CA LYS A 37 8.44 17.63 3.08
C LYS A 37 7.79 16.80 4.21
N GLN A 38 6.66 16.14 3.93
CA GLN A 38 5.99 15.26 4.91
C GLN A 38 6.77 13.98 5.17
N LEU A 39 7.70 13.61 4.29
CA LEU A 39 8.44 12.34 4.33
C LEU A 39 9.95 12.51 4.60
N THR A 40 10.47 13.73 4.59
CA THR A 40 11.92 13.97 4.71
C THR A 40 12.52 13.46 6.02
N HIS A 41 11.71 13.37 7.08
CA HIS A 41 12.13 12.79 8.35
C HIS A 41 12.21 11.25 8.34
N LEU A 42 11.61 10.60 7.34
CA LEU A 42 11.59 9.13 7.19
C LEU A 42 12.58 8.65 6.13
N LEU A 43 12.71 9.42 5.05
CA LEU A 43 13.52 9.07 3.88
C LEU A 43 14.45 10.22 3.55
N GLY A 44 15.68 9.90 3.19
CA GLY A 44 16.55 10.87 2.54
C GLY A 44 15.95 11.33 1.20
N SER A 45 16.37 12.50 0.71
CA SER A 45 15.85 13.11 -0.52
C SER A 45 15.94 12.23 -1.77
N HIS A 46 16.82 11.24 -1.79
CA HIS A 46 17.03 10.37 -2.96
C HIS A 46 15.95 9.32 -3.19
N GLY A 47 15.16 9.01 -2.16
CA GLY A 47 14.07 8.02 -2.26
C GLY A 47 12.71 8.64 -2.57
N ILE A 48 12.59 9.97 -2.61
CA ILE A 48 11.32 10.67 -2.79
C ILE A 48 11.27 11.32 -4.17
N VAL A 49 10.19 11.07 -4.92
CA VAL A 49 9.92 11.71 -6.21
C VAL A 49 8.57 12.44 -6.15
N THR A 50 8.41 13.46 -6.97
CA THR A 50 7.19 14.29 -6.98
C THR A 50 6.37 14.11 -8.25
N GLU A 51 6.97 13.57 -9.30
CA GLU A 51 6.37 13.43 -10.62
C GLU A 51 6.31 11.96 -11.04
N TYR A 52 5.22 11.55 -11.69
CA TYR A 52 5.05 10.18 -12.19
C TYR A 52 6.12 9.77 -13.20
N SER A 53 6.62 10.72 -13.99
CA SER A 53 7.72 10.49 -14.95
C SER A 53 9.04 10.08 -14.30
N GLN A 54 9.19 10.33 -13.01
CA GLN A 54 10.38 9.97 -12.23
C GLN A 54 10.28 8.57 -11.59
N LEU A 55 9.09 7.94 -11.67
CA LEU A 55 8.91 6.58 -11.14
C LEU A 55 9.80 5.59 -11.89
N LYS A 56 10.45 4.75 -11.12
CA LYS A 56 11.19 3.58 -11.63
C LYS A 56 10.26 2.39 -11.76
N GLU A 57 10.61 1.50 -12.65
CA GLU A 57 9.93 0.23 -12.80
C GLU A 57 10.26 -0.68 -11.59
N VAL A 58 9.24 -1.17 -10.92
CA VAL A 58 9.34 -2.05 -9.74
C VAL A 58 8.35 -3.20 -9.85
N ASP A 59 8.48 -4.19 -8.97
CA ASP A 59 7.59 -5.36 -8.96
C ASP A 59 6.18 -5.01 -8.42
N LEU A 60 6.09 -4.09 -7.46
CA LEU A 60 4.84 -3.75 -6.79
C LEU A 60 4.73 -2.24 -6.53
N TYR A 61 3.61 -1.64 -6.96
CA TYR A 61 3.22 -0.27 -6.61
C TYR A 61 2.09 -0.30 -5.59
N ILE A 62 2.28 0.35 -4.44
CA ILE A 62 1.27 0.46 -3.38
C ILE A 62 0.74 1.88 -3.32
N ILE A 63 -0.53 2.07 -3.66
CA ILE A 63 -1.24 3.34 -3.64
C ILE A 63 -1.87 3.53 -2.25
N ALA A 64 -1.30 4.41 -1.46
CA ALA A 64 -1.75 4.75 -0.10
C ALA A 64 -2.21 6.21 -0.06
N VAL A 65 -3.32 6.50 -0.70
CA VAL A 65 -3.95 7.82 -0.82
C VAL A 65 -5.41 7.76 -0.39
N SER A 66 -6.10 8.89 -0.33
CA SER A 66 -7.54 8.93 -0.07
C SER A 66 -8.34 8.14 -1.13
N ASP A 67 -9.47 7.58 -0.73
CA ASP A 67 -10.28 6.69 -1.59
C ASP A 67 -10.65 7.32 -2.93
N ASN A 68 -11.05 8.59 -2.92
CA ASN A 68 -11.44 9.32 -4.13
C ASN A 68 -10.27 9.64 -5.08
N ALA A 69 -9.04 9.49 -4.66
CA ALA A 69 -7.84 9.73 -5.48
C ALA A 69 -7.29 8.45 -6.13
N ILE A 70 -7.68 7.26 -5.67
CA ILE A 70 -7.09 5.98 -6.10
C ILE A 70 -7.17 5.79 -7.62
N ALA A 71 -8.34 5.99 -8.22
CA ALA A 71 -8.54 5.79 -9.66
C ALA A 71 -7.61 6.68 -10.49
N THR A 72 -7.56 7.97 -10.17
CA THR A 72 -6.71 8.96 -10.87
C THR A 72 -5.24 8.63 -10.69
N VAL A 73 -4.81 8.32 -9.48
CA VAL A 73 -3.42 7.96 -9.19
C VAL A 73 -3.00 6.71 -9.96
N SER A 74 -3.83 5.67 -9.97
CA SER A 74 -3.49 4.43 -10.67
C SER A 74 -3.38 4.62 -12.19
N SER A 75 -4.20 5.50 -12.78
CA SER A 75 -4.16 5.82 -14.20
C SER A 75 -2.88 6.56 -14.63
N GLN A 76 -2.24 7.26 -13.72
CA GLN A 76 -1.03 8.05 -13.98
C GLN A 76 0.28 7.26 -13.88
N ILE A 77 0.26 6.05 -13.35
CA ILE A 77 1.46 5.18 -13.33
C ILE A 77 1.90 4.93 -14.78
N PRO A 78 3.16 5.26 -15.16
CA PRO A 78 3.56 5.25 -16.57
C PRO A 78 3.79 3.85 -17.14
N PHE A 79 3.70 2.81 -16.33
CA PHE A 79 3.97 1.43 -16.73
C PHE A 79 2.67 0.66 -16.98
N LYS A 80 2.79 -0.43 -17.75
CA LYS A 80 1.71 -1.37 -18.04
C LYS A 80 2.06 -2.76 -17.53
N ASN A 81 1.03 -3.56 -17.25
CA ASN A 81 1.17 -4.94 -16.81
C ASN A 81 2.01 -5.11 -15.52
N LYS A 82 2.00 -4.10 -14.66
CA LYS A 82 2.63 -4.16 -13.33
C LYS A 82 1.59 -4.52 -12.27
N LEU A 83 2.04 -5.05 -11.15
CA LEU A 83 1.16 -5.26 -10.00
C LEU A 83 0.97 -3.94 -9.27
N VAL A 84 -0.28 -3.47 -9.23
CA VAL A 84 -0.68 -2.22 -8.58
C VAL A 84 -1.76 -2.54 -7.56
N VAL A 85 -1.57 -2.10 -6.34
CA VAL A 85 -2.53 -2.31 -5.24
C VAL A 85 -2.90 -1.00 -4.57
N HIS A 86 -4.09 -0.95 -3.96
CA HIS A 86 -4.45 0.13 -3.04
C HIS A 86 -4.58 -0.38 -1.60
N THR A 87 -4.64 0.54 -0.66
CA THR A 87 -4.71 0.26 0.78
C THR A 87 -6.06 0.60 1.40
N SER A 88 -7.12 0.74 0.59
CA SER A 88 -8.45 1.09 1.08
C SER A 88 -9.19 -0.13 1.65
N GLY A 89 -9.92 0.09 2.74
CA GLY A 89 -10.83 -0.90 3.28
C GLY A 89 -12.19 -0.95 2.57
N SER A 90 -12.60 0.14 1.91
CA SER A 90 -13.94 0.30 1.33
C SER A 90 -13.99 0.21 -0.20
N MET A 91 -12.91 0.51 -0.90
CA MET A 91 -12.89 0.53 -2.36
C MET A 91 -12.66 -0.86 -2.95
N GLU A 92 -13.35 -1.14 -4.05
CA GLU A 92 -13.19 -2.40 -4.77
C GLU A 92 -11.85 -2.46 -5.50
N LEU A 93 -11.42 -3.67 -5.83
CA LEU A 93 -10.24 -3.93 -6.64
C LEU A 93 -10.32 -3.24 -8.02
N ASN A 94 -11.50 -3.21 -8.61
CA ASN A 94 -11.72 -2.64 -9.96
C ASN A 94 -11.66 -1.11 -10.03
N VAL A 95 -11.47 -0.40 -8.93
CA VAL A 95 -11.21 1.05 -8.95
C VAL A 95 -9.85 1.37 -9.60
N LEU A 96 -8.93 0.42 -9.59
CA LEU A 96 -7.61 0.54 -10.20
C LEU A 96 -7.68 0.46 -11.72
N ASP A 97 -6.76 1.15 -12.40
CA ASP A 97 -6.70 1.19 -13.86
C ASP A 97 -6.40 -0.20 -14.45
N SER A 98 -7.16 -0.58 -15.48
CA SER A 98 -7.09 -1.91 -16.09
C SER A 98 -5.83 -2.18 -16.91
N LYS A 99 -4.98 -1.17 -17.17
CA LYS A 99 -3.70 -1.38 -17.85
C LYS A 99 -2.69 -2.18 -17.00
N ASN A 100 -2.94 -2.27 -15.70
CA ASN A 100 -2.11 -2.97 -14.74
C ASN A 100 -2.88 -4.12 -14.07
N ARG A 101 -2.16 -5.09 -13.53
CA ARG A 101 -2.70 -6.16 -12.71
C ARG A 101 -3.06 -5.58 -11.34
N LYS A 102 -4.23 -5.93 -10.83
CA LYS A 102 -4.85 -5.25 -9.69
C LYS A 102 -4.84 -6.10 -8.43
N GLY A 103 -4.68 -5.44 -7.31
CA GLY A 103 -4.80 -6.06 -6.00
C GLY A 103 -5.13 -5.07 -4.90
N VAL A 104 -5.28 -5.60 -3.71
CA VAL A 104 -5.51 -4.82 -2.49
C VAL A 104 -4.54 -5.29 -1.41
N PHE A 105 -3.95 -4.33 -0.72
CA PHE A 105 -3.03 -4.53 0.40
C PHE A 105 -3.52 -3.66 1.57
N TYR A 106 -4.47 -4.19 2.35
CA TYR A 106 -5.18 -3.42 3.37
C TYR A 106 -4.72 -3.75 4.78
N PRO A 107 -3.91 -2.87 5.41
CA PRO A 107 -3.61 -2.99 6.83
C PRO A 107 -4.83 -2.58 7.67
N LEU A 108 -5.33 -3.51 8.49
CA LEU A 108 -6.51 -3.30 9.31
C LEU A 108 -6.12 -2.63 10.63
N GLN A 109 -5.96 -1.30 10.61
CA GLN A 109 -5.60 -0.49 11.78
C GLN A 109 -5.91 0.98 11.53
N THR A 110 -6.23 1.70 12.60
CA THR A 110 -6.23 3.17 12.58
C THR A 110 -4.81 3.67 12.76
N PHE A 111 -4.28 4.35 11.75
CA PHE A 111 -2.93 4.90 11.77
C PHE A 111 -2.91 6.35 12.19
N SER A 112 -1.99 6.68 13.09
CA SER A 112 -1.68 8.05 13.49
C SER A 112 -0.19 8.29 13.40
N LYS A 113 0.23 9.46 12.94
CA LYS A 113 1.65 9.85 12.90
C LYS A 113 2.29 9.92 14.29
N ALA A 114 1.49 10.20 15.31
CA ALA A 114 1.94 10.42 16.68
C ALA A 114 2.17 9.13 17.48
N LYS A 115 1.67 7.99 17.01
CA LYS A 115 1.82 6.70 17.71
C LYS A 115 2.74 5.76 16.95
N PRO A 116 3.89 5.37 17.51
CA PRO A 116 4.64 4.26 16.99
C PRO A 116 3.78 2.98 17.09
N LEU A 117 3.70 2.24 15.99
CA LEU A 117 2.98 0.98 15.91
C LEU A 117 3.96 -0.15 15.59
N ASP A 118 3.80 -1.27 16.27
CA ASP A 118 4.44 -2.51 15.86
C ASP A 118 3.66 -3.10 14.67
N PHE A 119 4.14 -2.83 13.46
CA PHE A 119 3.47 -3.28 12.24
C PHE A 119 3.36 -4.81 12.16
N SER A 120 4.24 -5.54 12.84
CA SER A 120 4.20 -7.01 12.86
C SER A 120 2.90 -7.59 13.40
N GLN A 121 2.18 -6.84 14.23
CA GLN A 121 0.92 -7.27 14.86
C GLN A 121 -0.32 -6.77 14.10
N ILE A 122 -0.16 -6.01 13.02
CA ILE A 122 -1.27 -5.46 12.25
C ILE A 122 -1.77 -6.50 11.25
N PRO A 123 -3.06 -6.90 11.29
CA PRO A 123 -3.61 -7.77 10.26
C PRO A 123 -3.58 -7.10 8.90
N ILE A 124 -3.16 -7.82 7.88
CA ILE A 124 -3.16 -7.34 6.49
C ILE A 124 -4.10 -8.22 5.68
N ALA A 125 -5.12 -7.60 5.10
CA ALA A 125 -6.05 -8.25 4.19
C ALA A 125 -5.56 -8.08 2.75
N LEU A 126 -5.43 -9.19 2.03
CA LEU A 126 -4.94 -9.24 0.65
C LEU A 126 -6.01 -9.71 -0.31
N GLU A 127 -6.04 -9.10 -1.49
CA GLU A 127 -6.85 -9.53 -2.63
C GLU A 127 -6.04 -9.34 -3.92
N ALA A 128 -6.14 -10.26 -4.86
CA ALA A 128 -5.52 -10.17 -6.18
C ALA A 128 -6.39 -10.84 -7.24
N GLU A 129 -6.20 -10.47 -8.51
CA GLU A 129 -6.94 -11.03 -9.64
C GLU A 129 -6.54 -12.48 -9.94
N ASN A 130 -5.32 -12.87 -9.58
CA ASN A 130 -4.79 -14.21 -9.85
C ASN A 130 -3.85 -14.69 -8.73
N GLU A 131 -3.60 -15.99 -8.72
CA GLU A 131 -2.81 -16.65 -7.68
C GLU A 131 -1.34 -16.21 -7.65
N SER A 132 -0.74 -15.97 -8.82
CA SER A 132 0.67 -15.55 -8.88
C SER A 132 0.88 -14.17 -8.27
N ASP A 133 -0.04 -13.24 -8.51
CA ASP A 133 0.00 -11.91 -7.91
C ASP A 133 -0.31 -11.97 -6.41
N TYR A 134 -1.25 -12.83 -6.01
CA TYR A 134 -1.52 -13.07 -4.59
C TYR A 134 -0.26 -13.54 -3.85
N THR A 135 0.49 -14.47 -4.43
CA THR A 135 1.75 -14.98 -3.85
C THR A 135 2.78 -13.86 -3.63
N VAL A 136 2.90 -12.93 -4.58
CA VAL A 136 3.76 -11.75 -4.43
C VAL A 136 3.29 -10.88 -3.26
N LEU A 137 1.99 -10.58 -3.18
CA LEU A 137 1.43 -9.78 -2.08
C LEU A 137 1.60 -10.45 -0.73
N GLU A 138 1.40 -11.77 -0.67
CA GLU A 138 1.58 -12.56 0.56
C GLU A 138 3.03 -12.52 1.03
N THR A 139 3.99 -12.64 0.13
CA THR A 139 5.43 -12.54 0.43
C THR A 139 5.76 -11.17 1.03
N VAL A 140 5.27 -10.10 0.41
CA VAL A 140 5.48 -8.72 0.90
C VAL A 140 4.81 -8.51 2.26
N ALA A 141 3.58 -8.98 2.44
CA ALA A 141 2.84 -8.83 3.69
C ALA A 141 3.51 -9.61 4.84
N ASN A 142 3.93 -10.84 4.59
CA ASN A 142 4.62 -11.68 5.59
C ASN A 142 5.99 -11.11 5.99
N ALA A 143 6.60 -10.29 5.17
CA ALA A 143 7.86 -9.61 5.53
C ALA A 143 7.66 -8.53 6.59
N ILE A 144 6.45 -8.03 6.80
CA ILE A 144 6.15 -6.92 7.72
C ILE A 144 5.08 -7.25 8.77
N SER A 145 4.32 -8.32 8.61
CA SER A 145 3.28 -8.74 9.56
C SER A 145 3.24 -10.25 9.74
N THR A 146 2.82 -10.68 10.93
CA THR A 146 2.55 -12.09 11.25
C THR A 146 1.09 -12.48 11.00
N GLN A 147 0.21 -11.53 10.64
CA GLN A 147 -1.23 -11.73 10.48
C GLN A 147 -1.65 -11.34 9.06
N VAL A 148 -1.57 -12.29 8.14
CA VAL A 148 -1.90 -12.08 6.73
C VAL A 148 -3.13 -12.92 6.37
N HIS A 149 -4.13 -12.30 5.74
CA HIS A 149 -5.42 -12.91 5.42
C HIS A 149 -5.83 -12.67 3.98
N HIS A 150 -6.32 -13.71 3.31
CA HIS A 150 -6.95 -13.61 2.00
C HIS A 150 -8.43 -13.26 2.17
N ILE A 151 -8.83 -12.05 1.79
CA ILE A 151 -10.18 -11.53 1.99
C ILE A 151 -10.63 -10.83 0.70
N ASN A 152 -11.81 -11.18 0.18
CA ASN A 152 -12.37 -10.54 -1.01
C ASN A 152 -12.90 -9.12 -0.70
N SER A 153 -13.28 -8.37 -1.75
CA SER A 153 -13.75 -6.99 -1.62
C SER A 153 -14.96 -6.85 -0.70
N GLU A 154 -15.90 -7.78 -0.77
CA GLU A 154 -17.12 -7.76 0.04
C GLU A 154 -16.82 -8.00 1.53
N GLN A 155 -16.00 -9.01 1.81
CA GLN A 155 -15.54 -9.32 3.16
C GLN A 155 -14.73 -8.16 3.75
N ARG A 156 -13.86 -7.53 2.95
CA ARG A 156 -13.06 -6.40 3.38
C ARG A 156 -13.93 -5.18 3.73
N LYS A 157 -14.96 -4.88 2.94
CA LYS A 157 -15.92 -3.81 3.24
C LYS A 157 -16.61 -4.04 4.58
N ALA A 158 -17.08 -5.25 4.82
CA ALA A 158 -17.72 -5.62 6.09
C ALA A 158 -16.75 -5.47 7.26
N LEU A 159 -15.52 -5.93 7.11
CA LEU A 159 -14.48 -5.83 8.13
C LEU A 159 -14.09 -4.38 8.40
N HIS A 160 -13.97 -3.54 7.37
CA HIS A 160 -13.68 -2.12 7.50
C HIS A 160 -14.79 -1.37 8.26
N ILE A 161 -16.05 -1.64 7.96
CA ILE A 161 -17.20 -1.05 8.67
C ILE A 161 -17.16 -1.45 10.15
N ALA A 162 -16.94 -2.72 10.46
CA ALA A 162 -16.83 -3.20 11.83
C ALA A 162 -15.66 -2.53 12.58
N ALA A 163 -14.51 -2.39 11.95
CA ALA A 163 -13.34 -1.74 12.54
C ALA A 163 -13.58 -0.25 12.82
N VAL A 164 -14.19 0.47 11.88
CA VAL A 164 -14.57 1.88 12.06
C VAL A 164 -15.56 2.03 13.22
N PHE A 165 -16.53 1.13 13.30
CA PHE A 165 -17.55 1.13 14.37
C PHE A 165 -16.91 0.93 15.75
N VAL A 166 -16.02 -0.03 15.89
CA VAL A 166 -15.32 -0.35 17.14
C VAL A 166 -14.36 0.77 17.55
N CYS A 167 -13.62 1.36 16.61
CA CYS A 167 -12.63 2.41 16.90
C CYS A 167 -13.26 3.78 17.24
N ASN A 168 -14.52 4.03 16.85
CA ASN A 168 -15.22 5.27 17.10
C ASN A 168 -16.14 5.25 18.35
N PHE A 169 -16.23 4.13 19.00
CA PHE A 169 -16.95 3.92 20.24
C PHE A 169 -16.03 3.35 21.32
#